data_8696dce48f63267cc7c22e0ac51117f0
#
_entry.id   8696dce48f63267cc7c22e0ac51117f0
#
_cell.length_a   1.000
_cell.length_b   1.000
_cell.length_c   1.000
_cell.angle_alpha   90.00
_cell.angle_beta   90.00
_cell.angle_gamma   90.00
#
_symmetry.space_group_name_H-M   'P 1'
#
loop_
_entity.id
_entity.type
_entity.pdbx_description
1 polymer ?
#
loop_
_entity_poly.entity_id
_entity_poly.type
_entity_poly.pdbx_seq_one_letter_code
_entity_poly.pdbx_strand_id
1 'polypeptide(L)'
;MGKYVIVVESGSDVTPELCERYGIVRVPMHVTIGDETVEDGSIDPLEIYSRCNEFGVMPKTSGCSPADFAHVYDRIHAEQPDATILHLAYSEATTCSHQSSKIAAQGRDYVFSMDTRFVSVGQSLVVVETAKYIEAHPDATVDEIFAFTNSVMDRVLLGFVPTDLAFLKVGGRLSNVAFLGAHLLKIKPCIEVTGGKFVATKKFRGSMLKCARAFIDHMVAKGEIDYSHIGLAYSVGLSQELRDDMEVYAHDLGFKDVTWTQVGGVISSHCGPTAFGAVPTLKA
;
A
#
# COMPACT_ATOMS: atom_id res chain seq x y z
N MET A 1 -7.10 -23.41 13.23
CA MET A 1 -7.36 -22.50 12.11
C MET A 1 -8.38 -21.47 12.56
N GLY A 2 -8.23 -20.21 12.18
CA GLY A 2 -9.10 -19.13 12.67
C GLY A 2 -10.45 -19.14 11.98
N LYS A 3 -11.47 -18.57 12.64
CA LYS A 3 -12.81 -18.33 12.08
C LYS A 3 -12.79 -17.43 10.84
N TYR A 4 -11.76 -16.57 10.72
CA TYR A 4 -11.62 -15.57 9.66
C TYR A 4 -10.31 -15.76 8.89
N VAL A 5 -10.38 -15.56 7.56
CA VAL A 5 -9.20 -15.46 6.68
C VAL A 5 -9.22 -14.09 6.01
N ILE A 6 -8.18 -13.30 6.24
CA ILE A 6 -8.04 -12.00 5.57
C ILE A 6 -7.46 -12.21 4.17
N VAL A 7 -8.09 -11.60 3.18
CA VAL A 7 -7.63 -11.55 1.78
C VAL A 7 -7.33 -10.11 1.40
N VAL A 8 -6.23 -9.89 0.69
CA VAL A 8 -5.79 -8.57 0.19
C VAL A 8 -5.18 -8.72 -1.21
N GLU A 9 -5.08 -7.63 -1.96
CA GLU A 9 -4.29 -7.61 -3.20
C GLU A 9 -2.79 -7.50 -2.89
N SER A 10 -1.92 -7.99 -3.80
CA SER A 10 -0.46 -7.93 -3.62
C SER A 10 0.08 -6.51 -3.46
N GLY A 11 -0.56 -5.52 -4.09
CA GLY A 11 -0.22 -4.10 -3.94
C GLY A 11 -0.45 -3.52 -2.55
N SER A 12 -0.95 -4.31 -1.59
CA SER A 12 -1.04 -3.94 -0.16
C SER A 12 0.33 -3.86 0.53
N ASP A 13 1.37 -4.44 -0.09
CA ASP A 13 2.71 -4.55 0.49
C ASP A 13 2.74 -5.22 1.89
N VAL A 14 1.73 -6.05 2.23
CA VAL A 14 1.81 -6.92 3.40
C VAL A 14 2.93 -7.91 3.16
N THR A 15 3.95 -7.90 4.03
CA THR A 15 5.14 -8.71 3.83
C THR A 15 4.85 -10.21 3.95
N PRO A 16 5.71 -11.08 3.37
CA PRO A 16 5.54 -12.54 3.51
C PRO A 16 5.48 -13.00 4.98
N GLU A 17 6.28 -12.40 5.85
CA GLU A 17 6.34 -12.71 7.27
C GLU A 17 5.01 -12.35 7.97
N LEU A 18 4.40 -11.21 7.63
CA LEU A 18 3.11 -10.80 8.15
C LEU A 18 1.98 -11.68 7.59
N CYS A 19 2.07 -12.06 6.31
CA CYS A 19 1.13 -13.01 5.72
C CYS A 19 1.16 -14.38 6.44
N GLU A 20 2.35 -14.90 6.70
CA GLU A 20 2.54 -16.16 7.45
C GLU A 20 2.05 -16.03 8.90
N ARG A 21 2.43 -14.95 9.58
CA ARG A 21 2.07 -14.70 10.99
C ARG A 21 0.56 -14.62 11.22
N TYR A 22 -0.19 -14.01 10.33
CA TYR A 22 -1.62 -13.75 10.48
C TYR A 22 -2.52 -14.56 9.54
N GLY A 23 -1.97 -15.47 8.74
CA GLY A 23 -2.73 -16.25 7.77
C GLY A 23 -3.38 -15.41 6.67
N ILE A 24 -2.75 -14.28 6.30
CA ILE A 24 -3.25 -13.36 5.27
C ILE A 24 -2.95 -13.94 3.89
N VAL A 25 -3.95 -13.98 3.03
CA VAL A 25 -3.83 -14.48 1.64
C VAL A 25 -3.80 -13.31 0.67
N ARG A 26 -2.79 -13.29 -0.21
CA ARG A 26 -2.66 -12.26 -1.25
C ARG A 26 -3.23 -12.76 -2.58
N VAL A 27 -3.98 -11.89 -3.26
CA VAL A 27 -4.40 -12.06 -4.66
C VAL A 27 -3.43 -11.26 -5.53
N PRO A 28 -2.75 -11.86 -6.50
CA PRO A 28 -1.75 -11.14 -7.29
C PRO A 28 -2.41 -10.10 -8.20
N MET A 29 -1.90 -8.87 -8.15
CA MET A 29 -2.06 -7.88 -9.20
C MET A 29 -1.04 -8.16 -10.30
N HIS A 30 -1.04 -7.38 -11.39
CA HIS A 30 -0.17 -7.67 -12.53
C HIS A 30 0.66 -6.47 -12.92
N VAL A 31 1.89 -6.75 -13.40
CA VAL A 31 2.81 -5.76 -13.98
C VAL A 31 3.07 -6.13 -15.44
N THR A 32 2.92 -5.18 -16.34
CA THR A 32 3.18 -5.34 -17.77
C THR A 32 4.40 -4.52 -18.18
N ILE A 33 5.38 -5.16 -18.81
CA ILE A 33 6.62 -4.58 -19.31
C ILE A 33 6.71 -4.91 -20.80
N GLY A 34 6.53 -3.90 -21.68
CA GLY A 34 6.35 -4.13 -23.12
C GLY A 34 5.10 -4.97 -23.38
N ASP A 35 5.29 -6.15 -23.96
CA ASP A 35 4.22 -7.09 -24.30
C ASP A 35 4.06 -8.24 -23.27
N GLU A 36 4.91 -8.28 -22.26
CA GLU A 36 4.87 -9.33 -21.23
C GLU A 36 4.15 -8.85 -19.98
N THR A 37 3.24 -9.67 -19.47
CA THR A 37 2.53 -9.45 -18.22
C THR A 37 2.88 -10.55 -17.24
N VAL A 38 3.27 -10.16 -16.03
CA VAL A 38 3.65 -11.05 -14.93
C VAL A 38 2.82 -10.74 -13.69
N GLU A 39 2.67 -11.73 -12.80
CA GLU A 39 2.08 -11.50 -11.49
C GLU A 39 3.00 -10.65 -10.62
N ASP A 40 2.42 -9.72 -9.88
CA ASP A 40 3.15 -8.90 -8.91
C ASP A 40 3.72 -9.78 -7.79
N GLY A 41 5.02 -9.64 -7.55
CA GLY A 41 5.80 -10.47 -6.64
C GLY A 41 6.47 -11.69 -7.30
N SER A 42 6.22 -11.97 -8.60
CA SER A 42 6.93 -13.02 -9.32
C SER A 42 8.31 -12.59 -9.81
N ILE A 43 8.56 -11.30 -9.93
CA ILE A 43 9.87 -10.71 -10.26
C ILE A 43 10.22 -9.59 -9.28
N ASP A 44 11.51 -9.37 -9.07
CA ASP A 44 12.01 -8.29 -8.21
C ASP A 44 11.71 -6.91 -8.84
N PRO A 45 11.32 -5.88 -8.06
CA PRO A 45 11.15 -4.53 -8.58
C PRO A 45 12.37 -3.94 -9.31
N LEU A 46 13.59 -4.38 -8.94
CA LEU A 46 14.80 -3.99 -9.67
C LEU A 46 14.80 -4.56 -11.10
N GLU A 47 14.34 -5.79 -11.28
CA GLU A 47 14.22 -6.41 -12.59
C GLU A 47 13.17 -5.68 -13.46
N ILE A 48 12.06 -5.23 -12.87
CA ILE A 48 11.06 -4.40 -13.57
C ILE A 48 11.73 -3.17 -14.18
N TYR A 49 12.52 -2.44 -13.39
CA TYR A 49 13.22 -1.24 -13.88
C TYR A 49 14.29 -1.56 -14.92
N SER A 50 15.04 -2.64 -14.72
CA SER A 50 16.10 -3.07 -15.66
C SER A 50 15.50 -3.40 -17.02
N ARG A 51 14.41 -4.16 -17.06
CA ARG A 51 13.71 -4.54 -18.30
C ARG A 51 13.03 -3.33 -18.95
N CYS A 52 12.43 -2.44 -18.19
CA CYS A 52 11.86 -1.20 -18.71
C CYS A 52 12.92 -0.33 -19.39
N ASN A 53 14.11 -0.22 -18.80
CA ASN A 53 15.23 0.52 -19.38
C ASN A 53 15.76 -0.16 -20.65
N GLU A 54 15.91 -1.49 -20.65
CA GLU A 54 16.34 -2.28 -21.80
C GLU A 54 15.40 -2.11 -23.01
N PHE A 55 14.10 -2.18 -22.76
CA PHE A 55 13.08 -2.07 -23.82
C PHE A 55 12.67 -0.62 -24.14
N GLY A 56 13.14 0.37 -23.38
CA GLY A 56 12.76 1.77 -23.57
C GLY A 56 11.28 2.04 -23.27
N VAL A 57 10.66 1.28 -22.36
CA VAL A 57 9.24 1.37 -22.02
C VAL A 57 9.04 1.71 -20.55
N MET A 58 7.85 2.20 -20.21
CA MET A 58 7.43 2.36 -18.81
C MET A 58 6.55 1.19 -18.39
N PRO A 59 6.65 0.73 -17.12
CA PRO A 59 5.81 -0.35 -16.63
C PRO A 59 4.35 0.11 -16.56
N LYS A 60 3.44 -0.82 -16.80
CA LYS A 60 2.00 -0.65 -16.57
C LYS A 60 1.51 -1.66 -15.56
N THR A 61 0.40 -1.40 -14.91
CA THR A 61 -0.19 -2.32 -13.94
C THR A 61 -1.66 -2.53 -14.23
N SER A 62 -2.16 -3.71 -13.86
CA SER A 62 -3.59 -4.01 -13.81
C SER A 62 -3.97 -4.58 -12.45
N GLY A 63 -5.20 -4.30 -12.02
CA GLY A 63 -5.79 -4.89 -10.83
C GLY A 63 -6.13 -6.36 -11.04
N CYS A 64 -6.51 -7.03 -9.96
CA CYS A 64 -6.98 -8.40 -9.99
C CYS A 64 -8.31 -8.51 -10.76
N SER A 65 -8.45 -9.57 -11.55
CA SER A 65 -9.70 -9.90 -12.25
C SER A 65 -10.69 -10.63 -11.32
N PRO A 66 -11.99 -10.74 -11.70
CA PRO A 66 -12.91 -11.60 -10.97
C PRO A 66 -12.47 -13.06 -10.90
N ALA A 67 -11.77 -13.57 -11.91
CA ALA A 67 -11.26 -14.93 -11.94
C ALA A 67 -10.14 -15.14 -10.91
N ASP A 68 -9.24 -14.17 -10.73
CA ASP A 68 -8.17 -14.24 -9.73
C ASP A 68 -8.76 -14.35 -8.32
N PHE A 69 -9.75 -13.52 -8.01
CA PHE A 69 -10.44 -13.57 -6.72
C PHE A 69 -11.24 -14.87 -6.54
N ALA A 70 -11.99 -15.31 -7.55
CA ALA A 70 -12.77 -16.54 -7.47
C ALA A 70 -11.86 -17.75 -7.19
N HIS A 71 -10.73 -17.84 -7.88
CA HIS A 71 -9.74 -18.91 -7.64
C HIS A 71 -9.25 -18.93 -6.18
N VAL A 72 -8.93 -17.76 -5.61
CA VAL A 72 -8.46 -17.67 -4.23
C VAL A 72 -9.58 -17.99 -3.24
N TYR A 73 -10.79 -17.48 -3.44
CA TYR A 73 -11.93 -17.72 -2.56
C TYR A 73 -12.32 -19.20 -2.54
N ASP A 74 -12.40 -19.83 -3.72
CA ASP A 74 -12.74 -21.25 -3.83
C ASP A 74 -11.67 -22.17 -3.21
N ARG A 75 -10.38 -21.82 -3.36
CA ARG A 75 -9.28 -22.53 -2.71
C ARG A 75 -9.39 -22.42 -1.18
N ILE A 76 -9.56 -21.20 -0.63
CA ILE A 76 -9.70 -21.02 0.82
C ILE A 76 -10.89 -21.82 1.34
N HIS A 77 -12.03 -21.73 0.67
CA HIS A 77 -13.23 -22.46 1.10
C HIS A 77 -13.07 -23.98 1.02
N ALA A 78 -12.35 -24.49 0.01
CA ALA A 78 -12.05 -25.92 -0.08
C ALA A 78 -11.12 -26.42 1.06
N GLU A 79 -10.13 -25.60 1.43
CA GLU A 79 -9.19 -25.90 2.51
C GLU A 79 -9.78 -25.67 3.91
N GLN A 80 -10.68 -24.70 4.05
CA GLN A 80 -11.30 -24.23 5.31
C GLN A 80 -12.78 -23.91 5.09
N PRO A 81 -13.68 -24.93 4.99
CA PRO A 81 -15.10 -24.73 4.64
C PRO A 81 -15.89 -23.84 5.60
N ASP A 82 -15.47 -23.81 6.88
CA ASP A 82 -16.15 -23.02 7.93
C ASP A 82 -15.57 -21.59 8.09
N ALA A 83 -14.53 -21.25 7.33
CA ALA A 83 -13.90 -19.93 7.45
C ALA A 83 -14.71 -18.85 6.72
N THR A 84 -14.85 -17.70 7.35
CA THR A 84 -15.35 -16.47 6.74
C THR A 84 -14.18 -15.71 6.12
N ILE A 85 -14.30 -15.33 4.86
CA ILE A 85 -13.29 -14.54 4.14
C ILE A 85 -13.59 -13.06 4.31
N LEU A 86 -12.59 -12.31 4.81
CA LEU A 86 -12.64 -10.86 4.94
C LEU A 86 -11.70 -10.24 3.91
N HIS A 87 -12.23 -9.75 2.81
CA HIS A 87 -11.44 -9.02 1.81
C HIS A 87 -11.31 -7.56 2.22
N LEU A 88 -10.13 -7.16 2.67
CA LEU A 88 -9.76 -5.78 2.98
C LEU A 88 -9.13 -5.16 1.73
N ALA A 89 -9.98 -4.64 0.86
CA ALA A 89 -9.65 -4.28 -0.50
C ALA A 89 -8.69 -3.08 -0.63
N TYR A 90 -7.82 -3.14 -1.61
CA TYR A 90 -7.07 -2.00 -2.13
C TYR A 90 -8.04 -0.89 -2.60
N SER A 91 -7.67 0.38 -2.43
CA SER A 91 -8.54 1.52 -2.71
C SER A 91 -9.25 1.44 -4.07
N GLU A 92 -10.58 1.38 -4.05
CA GLU A 92 -11.42 1.34 -5.25
C GLU A 92 -11.32 2.61 -6.11
N ALA A 93 -10.83 3.71 -5.52
CA ALA A 93 -10.62 4.96 -6.26
C ALA A 93 -9.39 4.90 -7.19
N THR A 94 -8.52 3.89 -7.06
CA THR A 94 -7.28 3.74 -7.84
C THR A 94 -7.22 2.49 -8.69
N THR A 95 -8.09 1.50 -8.44
CA THR A 95 -8.13 0.23 -9.17
C THR A 95 -9.54 -0.34 -9.24
N CYS A 96 -9.79 -1.23 -10.21
CA CYS A 96 -11.05 -1.98 -10.30
C CYS A 96 -11.07 -3.26 -9.44
N SER A 97 -10.01 -3.59 -8.70
CA SER A 97 -9.89 -4.85 -7.96
C SER A 97 -11.04 -5.07 -6.97
N HIS A 98 -11.45 -4.04 -6.22
CA HIS A 98 -12.59 -4.16 -5.30
C HIS A 98 -13.90 -4.50 -6.03
N GLN A 99 -14.16 -3.92 -7.21
CA GLN A 99 -15.31 -4.29 -8.03
C GLN A 99 -15.21 -5.73 -8.55
N SER A 100 -14.00 -6.16 -8.97
CA SER A 100 -13.72 -7.53 -9.39
C SER A 100 -13.99 -8.54 -8.25
N SER A 101 -13.57 -8.20 -7.04
CA SER A 101 -13.81 -9.01 -5.84
C SER A 101 -15.31 -9.16 -5.54
N LYS A 102 -16.08 -8.07 -5.64
CA LYS A 102 -17.55 -8.10 -5.45
C LYS A 102 -18.26 -9.01 -6.48
N ILE A 103 -17.78 -9.00 -7.72
CA ILE A 103 -18.27 -9.93 -8.75
C ILE A 103 -17.94 -11.37 -8.39
N ALA A 104 -16.70 -11.63 -7.98
CA ALA A 104 -16.28 -12.97 -7.55
C ALA A 104 -17.03 -13.46 -6.30
N ALA A 105 -17.43 -12.56 -5.41
CA ALA A 105 -18.18 -12.89 -4.20
C ALA A 105 -19.66 -13.27 -4.45
N GLN A 106 -20.19 -13.05 -5.64
CA GLN A 106 -21.58 -13.41 -5.95
C GLN A 106 -21.80 -14.92 -5.78
N GLY A 107 -22.79 -15.28 -4.94
CA GLY A 107 -23.08 -16.66 -4.59
C GLY A 107 -22.14 -17.29 -3.55
N ARG A 108 -21.24 -16.50 -2.94
CA ARG A 108 -20.32 -16.90 -1.86
C ARG A 108 -20.65 -16.10 -0.60
N ASP A 109 -21.62 -16.56 0.18
CA ASP A 109 -22.12 -15.90 1.40
C ASP A 109 -21.12 -15.87 2.55
N TYR A 110 -20.01 -16.61 2.39
CA TYR A 110 -18.87 -16.62 3.31
C TYR A 110 -17.82 -15.54 2.99
N VAL A 111 -18.02 -14.69 1.96
CA VAL A 111 -17.08 -13.62 1.55
C VAL A 111 -17.68 -12.24 1.85
N PHE A 112 -16.97 -11.48 2.65
CA PHE A 112 -17.28 -10.08 2.97
C PHE A 112 -16.14 -9.18 2.51
N SER A 113 -16.47 -8.03 1.92
CA SER A 113 -15.45 -7.14 1.34
C SER A 113 -15.71 -5.69 1.74
N MET A 114 -14.64 -4.97 2.09
CA MET A 114 -14.69 -3.53 2.32
C MET A 114 -13.51 -2.83 1.64
N ASP A 115 -13.75 -1.61 1.12
CA ASP A 115 -12.70 -0.72 0.60
C ASP A 115 -11.92 -0.11 1.76
N THR A 116 -10.62 -0.39 1.84
CA THR A 116 -9.77 0.24 2.87
C THR A 116 -9.46 1.70 2.57
N ARG A 117 -9.72 2.19 1.38
CA ARG A 117 -9.34 3.52 0.89
C ARG A 117 -7.82 3.76 0.94
N PHE A 118 -7.03 2.72 1.18
CA PHE A 118 -5.57 2.76 1.24
C PHE A 118 -4.94 1.85 0.20
N VAL A 119 -3.64 2.01 0.06
CA VAL A 119 -2.76 1.30 -0.86
C VAL A 119 -1.46 1.00 -0.13
N SER A 120 -0.63 0.07 -0.66
CA SER A 120 0.72 -0.15 -0.16
C SER A 120 0.77 -0.28 1.39
N VAL A 121 1.80 0.25 2.01
CA VAL A 121 2.04 0.18 3.46
C VAL A 121 0.93 0.80 4.32
N GLY A 122 0.11 1.70 3.77
CA GLY A 122 -1.07 2.20 4.48
C GLY A 122 -2.18 1.15 4.57
N GLN A 123 -2.42 0.40 3.49
CA GLN A 123 -3.31 -0.76 3.52
C GLN A 123 -2.72 -1.85 4.40
N SER A 124 -1.41 -2.13 4.31
CA SER A 124 -0.72 -3.09 5.17
C SER A 124 -0.98 -2.80 6.66
N LEU A 125 -0.82 -1.54 7.08
CA LEU A 125 -1.08 -1.14 8.47
C LEU A 125 -2.52 -1.43 8.90
N VAL A 126 -3.51 -1.03 8.08
CA VAL A 126 -4.94 -1.28 8.35
C VAL A 126 -5.21 -2.79 8.49
N VAL A 127 -4.64 -3.59 7.59
CA VAL A 127 -4.80 -5.04 7.56
C VAL A 127 -4.20 -5.71 8.79
N VAL A 128 -2.97 -5.31 9.17
CA VAL A 128 -2.29 -5.87 10.35
C VAL A 128 -3.00 -5.50 11.65
N GLU A 129 -3.46 -4.27 11.81
CA GLU A 129 -4.23 -3.87 12.98
C GLU A 129 -5.58 -4.61 13.06
N THR A 130 -6.24 -4.84 11.91
CA THR A 130 -7.45 -5.67 11.86
C THR A 130 -7.16 -7.12 12.23
N ALA A 131 -6.04 -7.69 11.77
CA ALA A 131 -5.64 -9.04 12.13
C ALA A 131 -5.36 -9.20 13.64
N LYS A 132 -4.67 -8.23 14.25
CA LYS A 132 -4.46 -8.17 15.70
C LYS A 132 -5.78 -8.08 16.48
N TYR A 133 -6.73 -7.28 15.98
CA TYR A 133 -8.05 -7.17 16.58
C TYR A 133 -8.79 -8.52 16.57
N ILE A 134 -8.76 -9.23 15.45
CA ILE A 134 -9.38 -10.56 15.31
C ILE A 134 -8.73 -11.56 16.28
N GLU A 135 -7.41 -11.56 16.43
CA GLU A 135 -6.71 -12.42 17.40
C GLU A 135 -7.15 -12.13 18.85
N ALA A 136 -7.32 -10.85 19.19
CA ALA A 136 -7.74 -10.42 20.53
C ALA A 136 -9.24 -10.64 20.79
N HIS A 137 -10.06 -10.72 19.74
CA HIS A 137 -11.51 -10.82 19.82
C HIS A 137 -12.02 -11.96 18.89
N PRO A 138 -11.75 -13.23 19.22
CA PRO A 138 -12.06 -14.36 18.33
C PRO A 138 -13.55 -14.57 18.06
N ASP A 139 -14.41 -14.04 18.94
CA ASP A 139 -15.87 -14.12 18.80
C ASP A 139 -16.49 -12.88 18.10
N ALA A 140 -15.68 -11.89 17.73
CA ALA A 140 -16.18 -10.70 17.06
C ALA A 140 -16.93 -11.07 15.76
N THR A 141 -18.00 -10.35 15.48
CA THR A 141 -18.76 -10.45 14.24
C THR A 141 -18.07 -9.69 13.10
N VAL A 142 -18.47 -9.95 11.86
CA VAL A 142 -17.95 -9.21 10.68
C VAL A 142 -18.19 -7.70 10.83
N ASP A 143 -19.37 -7.31 11.32
CA ASP A 143 -19.72 -5.90 11.51
C ASP A 143 -18.84 -5.22 12.55
N GLU A 144 -18.52 -5.89 13.66
CA GLU A 144 -17.60 -5.37 14.69
C GLU A 144 -16.18 -5.24 14.16
N ILE A 145 -15.70 -6.24 13.39
CA ILE A 145 -14.39 -6.20 12.75
C ILE A 145 -14.32 -5.03 11.76
N PHE A 146 -15.32 -4.85 10.92
CA PHE A 146 -15.36 -3.75 9.94
C PHE A 146 -15.51 -2.38 10.61
N ALA A 147 -16.25 -2.29 11.71
CA ALA A 147 -16.32 -1.06 12.51
C ALA A 147 -14.95 -0.70 13.11
N PHE A 148 -14.23 -1.68 13.68
CA PHE A 148 -12.85 -1.48 14.14
C PHE A 148 -11.93 -1.06 13.00
N THR A 149 -11.97 -1.78 11.86
CA THR A 149 -11.15 -1.47 10.69
C THR A 149 -11.36 -0.02 10.21
N ASN A 150 -12.63 0.45 10.17
CA ASN A 150 -12.93 1.85 9.87
C ASN A 150 -12.28 2.81 10.87
N SER A 151 -12.31 2.51 12.16
CA SER A 151 -11.68 3.35 13.19
C SER A 151 -10.16 3.44 13.03
N VAL A 152 -9.52 2.38 12.54
CA VAL A 152 -8.09 2.40 12.16
C VAL A 152 -7.88 3.28 10.94
N MET A 153 -8.69 3.09 9.89
CA MET A 153 -8.58 3.85 8.64
C MET A 153 -8.70 5.36 8.85
N ASP A 154 -9.53 5.81 9.77
CA ASP A 154 -9.73 7.23 10.07
C ASP A 154 -8.49 7.89 10.72
N ARG A 155 -7.55 7.09 11.22
CA ARG A 155 -6.32 7.55 11.88
C ARG A 155 -5.07 7.42 11.03
N VAL A 156 -5.08 6.61 9.98
CA VAL A 156 -3.90 6.35 9.13
C VAL A 156 -3.63 7.55 8.23
N LEU A 157 -2.41 8.04 8.24
CA LEU A 157 -1.90 9.03 7.31
C LEU A 157 -0.91 8.36 6.37
N LEU A 158 -1.16 8.39 5.07
CA LEU A 158 -0.26 7.79 4.08
C LEU A 158 0.20 8.84 3.08
N GLY A 159 1.50 8.90 2.87
CA GLY A 159 2.08 9.70 1.81
C GLY A 159 3.46 9.22 1.37
N PHE A 160 3.95 9.79 0.29
CA PHE A 160 5.29 9.49 -0.23
C PHE A 160 5.86 10.64 -1.07
N VAL A 161 7.16 10.61 -1.25
CA VAL A 161 7.92 11.55 -2.08
C VAL A 161 8.64 10.74 -3.18
N PRO A 162 8.18 10.80 -4.44
CA PRO A 162 8.87 10.17 -5.56
C PRO A 162 10.08 10.99 -5.97
N THR A 163 11.09 10.31 -6.52
CA THR A 163 12.24 11.00 -7.13
C THR A 163 11.94 11.43 -8.56
N ASP A 164 11.24 10.59 -9.31
CA ASP A 164 10.83 10.84 -10.69
C ASP A 164 9.30 10.81 -10.81
N LEU A 165 8.76 11.84 -11.46
CA LEU A 165 7.31 11.98 -11.70
C LEU A 165 6.84 11.27 -12.98
N ALA A 166 7.75 10.77 -13.82
CA ALA A 166 7.40 10.10 -15.06
C ALA A 166 6.52 8.87 -14.80
N PHE A 167 6.86 8.08 -13.77
CA PHE A 167 6.11 6.89 -13.35
C PHE A 167 4.67 7.22 -12.95
N LEU A 168 4.49 8.23 -12.09
CA LEU A 168 3.16 8.69 -11.67
C LEU A 168 2.34 9.25 -12.83
N LYS A 169 2.99 9.97 -13.76
CA LYS A 169 2.33 10.55 -14.93
C LYS A 169 1.82 9.46 -15.86
N VAL A 170 2.68 8.48 -16.19
CA VAL A 170 2.31 7.36 -17.06
C VAL A 170 1.26 6.48 -16.37
N GLY A 171 1.38 6.26 -15.07
CA GLY A 171 0.43 5.48 -14.27
C GLY A 171 -0.97 6.08 -14.22
N GLY A 172 -1.12 7.40 -14.40
CA GLY A 172 -2.43 8.07 -14.50
C GLY A 172 -3.28 8.07 -13.21
N ARG A 173 -2.69 7.77 -12.04
CA ARG A 173 -3.42 7.65 -10.76
C ARG A 173 -3.38 8.93 -9.92
N LEU A 174 -2.64 9.96 -10.34
CA LEU A 174 -2.55 11.23 -9.63
C LEU A 174 -3.72 12.15 -10.02
N SER A 175 -4.56 12.53 -9.07
CA SER A 175 -5.81 13.25 -9.30
C SER A 175 -5.63 14.72 -9.70
N ASN A 176 -4.52 15.38 -9.30
CA ASN A 176 -4.30 16.81 -9.51
C ASN A 176 -2.93 17.12 -10.14
N VAL A 177 -2.62 16.42 -11.24
CA VAL A 177 -1.34 16.60 -11.96
C VAL A 177 -1.07 18.07 -12.29
N ALA A 178 -2.10 18.86 -12.58
CA ALA A 178 -2.00 20.29 -12.84
C ALA A 178 -1.39 21.09 -11.68
N PHE A 179 -1.57 20.64 -10.43
CA PHE A 179 -0.94 21.25 -9.26
C PHE A 179 0.59 21.27 -9.36
N LEU A 180 1.20 20.29 -10.04
CA LEU A 180 2.64 20.18 -10.17
C LEU A 180 3.23 21.29 -11.06
N GLY A 181 2.46 21.79 -12.03
CA GLY A 181 2.88 22.84 -12.99
C GLY A 181 3.83 22.32 -14.07
N ALA A 182 4.22 23.23 -14.99
CA ALA A 182 5.06 22.88 -16.15
C ALA A 182 6.56 22.69 -15.81
N HIS A 183 7.04 23.25 -14.70
CA HIS A 183 8.45 23.23 -14.32
C HIS A 183 8.73 22.19 -13.22
N LEU A 184 8.83 20.91 -13.62
CA LEU A 184 9.06 19.77 -12.72
C LEU A 184 10.53 19.59 -12.29
N LEU A 185 11.47 20.30 -12.94
CA LEU A 185 12.90 20.21 -12.64
C LEU A 185 13.20 20.63 -11.19
N LYS A 186 13.83 19.74 -10.43
CA LYS A 186 14.27 19.94 -9.04
C LYS A 186 13.13 20.03 -7.98
N ILE A 187 11.88 19.67 -8.33
CA ILE A 187 10.77 19.60 -7.38
C ILE A 187 10.49 18.13 -7.06
N LYS A 188 10.35 17.82 -5.76
CA LYS A 188 9.84 16.54 -5.27
C LYS A 188 8.47 16.79 -4.63
N PRO A 189 7.38 16.34 -5.24
CA PRO A 189 6.07 16.54 -4.65
C PRO A 189 5.87 15.60 -3.46
N CYS A 190 5.10 16.07 -2.48
CA CYS A 190 4.46 15.22 -1.51
C CYS A 190 3.17 14.69 -2.13
N ILE A 191 3.05 13.38 -2.26
CA ILE A 191 1.85 12.71 -2.71
C ILE A 191 1.21 12.04 -1.49
N GLU A 192 -0.04 12.35 -1.21
CA GLU A 192 -0.79 11.77 -0.10
C GLU A 192 -2.00 11.00 -0.60
N VAL A 193 -2.43 10.02 0.18
CA VAL A 193 -3.70 9.34 -0.05
C VAL A 193 -4.79 10.08 0.73
N THR A 194 -5.75 10.61 -0.01
CA THR A 194 -6.90 11.36 0.55
C THR A 194 -8.17 10.85 -0.10
N GLY A 195 -9.10 10.34 0.70
CA GLY A 195 -10.34 9.73 0.18
C GLY A 195 -10.05 8.63 -0.85
N GLY A 196 -9.04 7.82 -0.61
CA GLY A 196 -8.60 6.73 -1.48
C GLY A 196 -7.82 7.14 -2.73
N LYS A 197 -7.59 8.44 -2.98
CA LYS A 197 -6.93 8.96 -4.19
C LYS A 197 -5.56 9.54 -3.88
N PHE A 198 -4.64 9.45 -4.84
CA PHE A 198 -3.37 10.15 -4.77
C PHE A 198 -3.55 11.63 -5.09
N VAL A 199 -3.11 12.48 -4.18
CA VAL A 199 -3.21 13.94 -4.29
C VAL A 199 -1.84 14.55 -4.01
N ALA A 200 -1.34 15.39 -4.91
CA ALA A 200 -0.15 16.18 -4.66
C ALA A 200 -0.51 17.36 -3.75
N THR A 201 0.00 17.38 -2.52
CA THR A 201 -0.39 18.35 -1.47
C THR A 201 0.68 19.38 -1.21
N LYS A 202 1.96 19.05 -1.36
CA LYS A 202 3.09 19.93 -1.08
C LYS A 202 4.22 19.71 -2.07
N LYS A 203 5.13 20.65 -2.17
CA LYS A 203 6.31 20.59 -3.03
C LYS A 203 7.56 20.83 -2.19
N PHE A 204 8.50 19.89 -2.26
CA PHE A 204 9.81 20.00 -1.63
C PHE A 204 10.89 20.29 -2.66
N ARG A 205 12.03 20.83 -2.20
CA ARG A 205 13.21 21.09 -3.04
C ARG A 205 14.47 20.71 -2.29
N GLY A 206 15.42 20.10 -2.99
CA GLY A 206 16.70 19.71 -2.46
C GLY A 206 17.04 18.24 -2.67
N SER A 207 17.99 17.72 -1.88
CA SER A 207 18.32 16.29 -1.86
C SER A 207 17.13 15.47 -1.36
N MET A 208 17.13 14.17 -1.65
CA MET A 208 16.07 13.28 -1.14
C MET A 208 16.04 13.27 0.39
N LEU A 209 17.17 13.23 1.06
CA LEU A 209 17.26 13.31 2.52
C LEU A 209 16.56 14.56 3.08
N LYS A 210 16.85 15.75 2.53
CA LYS A 210 16.18 16.99 2.95
C LYS A 210 14.66 16.93 2.71
N CYS A 211 14.25 16.39 1.57
CA CYS A 211 12.83 16.26 1.23
C CYS A 211 12.12 15.23 2.12
N ALA A 212 12.78 14.10 2.44
CA ALA A 212 12.25 13.06 3.31
C ALA A 212 12.02 13.57 4.74
N ARG A 213 12.97 14.30 5.32
CA ARG A 213 12.78 14.94 6.63
C ARG A 213 11.63 15.94 6.61
N ALA A 214 11.62 16.87 5.66
CA ALA A 214 10.53 17.86 5.53
C ALA A 214 9.16 17.21 5.24
N PHE A 215 9.14 16.04 4.64
CA PHE A 215 7.94 15.26 4.42
C PHE A 215 7.43 14.62 5.72
N ILE A 216 8.30 13.99 6.54
CA ILE A 216 7.89 13.47 7.85
C ILE A 216 7.37 14.62 8.73
N ASP A 217 8.09 15.77 8.80
CA ASP A 217 7.63 16.97 9.53
C ASP A 217 6.23 17.40 9.08
N HIS A 218 6.00 17.39 7.77
CA HIS A 218 4.69 17.71 7.21
C HIS A 218 3.61 16.72 7.61
N MET A 219 3.92 15.42 7.64
CA MET A 219 2.96 14.38 8.01
C MET A 219 2.61 14.46 9.51
N VAL A 220 3.60 14.62 10.38
CA VAL A 220 3.36 14.72 11.83
C VAL A 220 2.69 16.02 12.26
N ALA A 221 2.74 17.07 11.44
CA ALA A 221 2.04 18.33 11.71
C ALA A 221 0.54 18.28 11.41
N LYS A 222 0.00 17.15 10.94
CA LYS A 222 -1.41 17.02 10.53
C LYS A 222 -2.40 16.81 11.67
N GLY A 223 -1.91 16.49 12.86
CA GLY A 223 -2.76 16.25 14.03
C GLY A 223 -1.99 15.71 15.22
N GLU A 224 -2.72 15.19 16.18
CA GLU A 224 -2.12 14.51 17.35
C GLU A 224 -1.63 13.13 16.96
N ILE A 225 -0.33 12.99 16.77
CA ILE A 225 0.31 11.75 16.32
C ILE A 225 0.46 10.77 17.48
N ASP A 226 0.21 9.50 17.18
CA ASP A 226 0.62 8.37 18.01
C ASP A 226 2.09 8.05 17.72
N TYR A 227 2.98 8.40 18.64
CA TYR A 227 4.41 8.15 18.53
C TYR A 227 4.83 6.73 18.95
N SER A 228 3.88 5.81 19.13
CA SER A 228 4.23 4.41 19.44
C SER A 228 4.92 3.72 18.26
N HIS A 229 4.51 4.02 17.03
CA HIS A 229 5.03 3.39 15.82
C HIS A 229 4.93 4.31 14.60
N ILE A 230 5.87 4.16 13.66
CA ILE A 230 5.78 4.68 12.29
C ILE A 230 6.24 3.63 11.28
N GLY A 231 5.43 3.41 10.24
CA GLY A 231 5.85 2.66 9.06
C GLY A 231 6.58 3.56 8.07
N LEU A 232 7.79 3.17 7.66
CA LEU A 232 8.55 3.79 6.60
C LEU A 232 8.62 2.85 5.40
N ALA A 233 8.51 3.42 4.21
CA ALA A 233 8.52 2.66 2.96
C ALA A 233 9.54 3.20 1.97
N TYR A 234 10.06 2.33 1.13
CA TYR A 234 10.99 2.71 0.08
C TYR A 234 10.82 1.84 -1.17
N SER A 235 11.10 2.43 -2.32
CA SER A 235 11.28 1.67 -3.55
C SER A 235 12.77 1.38 -3.77
N VAL A 236 13.03 0.35 -4.55
CA VAL A 236 14.39 -0.06 -4.94
C VAL A 236 15.23 1.13 -5.39
N GLY A 237 16.52 1.13 -4.98
CA GLY A 237 17.49 2.18 -5.27
C GLY A 237 17.58 3.28 -4.21
N LEU A 238 16.68 3.35 -3.22
CA LEU A 238 16.88 4.24 -2.07
C LEU A 238 18.05 3.74 -1.23
N SER A 239 19.07 4.61 -1.01
CA SER A 239 20.30 4.20 -0.35
C SER A 239 20.08 3.76 1.11
N GLN A 240 20.91 2.84 1.58
CA GLN A 240 20.89 2.42 2.99
C GLN A 240 21.20 3.59 3.92
N GLU A 241 22.20 4.42 3.59
CA GLU A 241 22.55 5.62 4.35
C GLU A 241 21.33 6.54 4.59
N LEU A 242 20.52 6.77 3.54
CA LEU A 242 19.31 7.57 3.69
C LEU A 242 18.28 6.88 4.61
N ARG A 243 18.13 5.56 4.51
CA ARG A 243 17.22 4.82 5.38
C ARG A 243 17.67 4.90 6.84
N ASP A 244 18.95 4.71 7.12
CA ASP A 244 19.53 4.81 8.45
C ASP A 244 19.34 6.23 9.03
N ASP A 245 19.61 7.28 8.23
CA ASP A 245 19.37 8.68 8.61
C ASP A 245 17.91 8.96 8.95
N MET A 246 16.96 8.37 8.19
CA MET A 246 15.52 8.59 8.41
C MET A 246 14.99 7.80 9.60
N GLU A 247 15.57 6.65 9.91
CA GLU A 247 15.24 5.89 11.12
C GLU A 247 15.65 6.66 12.37
N VAL A 248 16.92 7.16 12.41
CA VAL A 248 17.40 8.03 13.48
C VAL A 248 16.49 9.26 13.60
N TYR A 249 16.15 9.89 12.50
CA TYR A 249 15.28 11.07 12.51
C TYR A 249 13.88 10.79 13.06
N ALA A 250 13.31 9.63 12.75
CA ALA A 250 12.01 9.22 13.29
C ALA A 250 12.08 9.02 14.82
N HIS A 251 13.15 8.40 15.32
CA HIS A 251 13.40 8.27 16.76
C HIS A 251 13.61 9.63 17.45
N ASP A 252 14.33 10.56 16.83
CA ASP A 252 14.53 11.94 17.33
C ASP A 252 13.21 12.71 17.44
N LEU A 253 12.23 12.43 16.58
CA LEU A 253 10.87 12.97 16.67
C LEU A 253 10.02 12.34 17.77
N GLY A 254 10.49 11.22 18.37
CA GLY A 254 9.84 10.54 19.48
C GLY A 254 9.15 9.23 19.13
N PHE A 255 9.21 8.75 17.89
CA PHE A 255 8.68 7.44 17.54
C PHE A 255 9.46 6.32 18.27
N LYS A 256 8.73 5.43 18.94
CA LYS A 256 9.34 4.35 19.73
C LYS A 256 9.74 3.17 18.87
N ASP A 257 8.95 2.87 17.87
CA ASP A 257 9.17 1.76 16.93
C ASP A 257 9.10 2.27 15.48
N VAL A 258 10.03 1.80 14.65
CA VAL A 258 10.15 2.16 13.24
C VAL A 258 10.26 0.89 12.42
N THR A 259 9.35 0.69 11.50
CA THR A 259 9.40 -0.46 10.59
C THR A 259 9.65 0.00 9.16
N TRP A 260 10.43 -0.79 8.40
CA TRP A 260 10.71 -0.53 7.00
C TRP A 260 10.09 -1.58 6.10
N THR A 261 9.50 -1.13 5.02
CA THR A 261 8.95 -2.00 3.96
C THR A 261 9.49 -1.56 2.61
N GLN A 262 10.11 -2.48 1.88
CA GLN A 262 10.36 -2.30 0.44
C GLN A 262 9.05 -2.55 -0.30
N VAL A 263 8.60 -1.57 -1.09
CA VAL A 263 7.35 -1.71 -1.84
C VAL A 263 7.50 -2.68 -3.02
N GLY A 264 6.42 -3.41 -3.32
CA GLY A 264 6.35 -4.40 -4.38
C GLY A 264 6.33 -3.82 -5.79
N GLY A 265 6.20 -4.69 -6.79
CA GLY A 265 6.30 -4.33 -8.21
C GLY A 265 5.22 -3.38 -8.68
N VAL A 266 3.97 -3.58 -8.26
CA VAL A 266 2.85 -2.68 -8.60
C VAL A 266 3.11 -1.26 -8.08
N ILE A 267 3.48 -1.13 -6.81
CA ILE A 267 3.75 0.17 -6.20
C ILE A 267 4.98 0.82 -6.83
N SER A 268 6.05 0.06 -7.02
CA SER A 268 7.28 0.50 -7.70
C SER A 268 6.99 1.02 -9.11
N SER A 269 6.09 0.38 -9.85
CA SER A 269 5.68 0.81 -11.19
C SER A 269 5.02 2.19 -11.22
N HIS A 270 4.51 2.69 -10.10
CA HIS A 270 3.88 4.00 -9.99
C HIS A 270 4.75 5.05 -9.28
N CYS A 271 5.45 4.68 -8.20
CA CYS A 271 6.29 5.63 -7.48
C CYS A 271 7.69 5.84 -8.10
N GLY A 272 8.12 4.90 -8.96
CA GLY A 272 9.45 4.90 -9.54
C GLY A 272 10.55 4.51 -8.54
N PRO A 273 11.82 4.43 -8.99
CA PRO A 273 12.95 4.11 -8.13
C PRO A 273 13.24 5.23 -7.13
N THR A 274 13.85 4.87 -6.00
CA THR A 274 14.32 5.78 -4.95
C THR A 274 13.23 6.65 -4.29
N ALA A 275 11.97 6.22 -4.35
CA ALA A 275 10.89 6.88 -3.62
C ALA A 275 10.96 6.57 -2.12
N PHE A 276 10.49 7.53 -1.31
CA PHE A 276 10.39 7.40 0.15
C PHE A 276 8.94 7.66 0.60
N GLY A 277 8.41 6.80 1.45
CA GLY A 277 7.07 6.91 2.01
C GLY A 277 7.04 6.81 3.54
N ALA A 278 5.97 7.30 4.15
CA ALA A 278 5.74 7.19 5.59
C ALA A 278 4.26 7.05 5.93
N VAL A 279 3.99 6.32 7.01
CA VAL A 279 2.65 6.01 7.51
C VAL A 279 2.61 6.26 9.02
N PRO A 280 2.56 7.51 9.48
CA PRO A 280 2.21 7.80 10.86
C PRO A 280 0.70 7.64 11.09
N THR A 281 0.30 7.44 12.34
CA THR A 281 -1.11 7.36 12.75
C THR A 281 -1.45 8.48 13.72
N LEU A 282 -2.70 8.93 13.67
CA LEU A 282 -3.26 9.81 14.69
C LEU A 282 -3.60 9.00 15.95
N LYS A 283 -3.60 9.65 17.11
CA LYS A 283 -4.10 9.05 18.34
C LYS A 283 -5.57 8.63 18.19
N ALA A 284 -5.97 7.65 18.99
CA ALA A 284 -7.36 7.18 19.07
C ALA A 284 -8.28 8.22 19.72
#